data_ee7f545bcd0510e52f99c62320b88764
#
_entry.id   ee7f545bcd0510e52f99c62320b88764
#
_cell.length_a   1.000
_cell.length_b   1.000
_cell.length_c   1.000
_cell.angle_alpha   90.00
_cell.angle_beta   90.00
_cell.angle_gamma   90.00
#
_symmetry.space_group_name_H-M   'P 1'
#
loop_
_entity.id
_entity.type
_entity.pdbx_description
1 polymer ?
#
loop_
_entity_poly.entity_id
_entity_poly.type
_entity_poly.pdbx_seq_one_letter_code
_entity_poly.pdbx_strand_id
1 'polypeptide(L)'
;MRVSVLVAALVAAAPAAFAQAPDASFNDSQKLGLRLFSQSCGVCHTPVQQRARQYGPVLSRETLGGDEELIREYISNGTPRMPGFRFNFEPEQIGAIVAYLKTVPPAAPAAAK
;
A
#
# COMPACT_ATOMS: atom_id res chain seq x y z
N MET A 1 42.49 -50.10 22.81
CA MET A 1 41.92 -48.83 23.30
C MET A 1 41.36 -48.09 22.09
N ARG A 2 40.02 -48.03 21.96
CA ARG A 2 39.32 -47.29 20.86
C ARG A 2 38.73 -46.03 21.50
N VAL A 3 39.24 -44.87 21.08
CA VAL A 3 38.73 -43.57 21.54
C VAL A 3 37.66 -43.12 20.55
N SER A 4 36.39 -43.19 20.98
CA SER A 4 35.26 -42.63 20.21
C SER A 4 35.14 -41.16 20.47
N VAL A 5 35.38 -40.35 19.45
CA VAL A 5 35.18 -38.88 19.47
C VAL A 5 33.74 -38.62 19.07
N LEU A 6 32.93 -38.20 20.04
CA LEU A 6 31.58 -37.68 19.82
C LEU A 6 31.66 -36.22 19.33
N VAL A 7 31.37 -36.00 18.07
CA VAL A 7 31.19 -34.65 17.51
C VAL A 7 29.77 -34.20 17.78
N ALA A 8 29.59 -33.27 18.72
CA ALA A 8 28.30 -32.62 18.97
C ALA A 8 28.09 -31.52 17.91
N ALA A 9 27.15 -31.73 17.00
CA ALA A 9 26.76 -30.72 16.03
C ALA A 9 25.83 -29.69 16.72
N LEU A 10 26.33 -28.48 16.90
CA LEU A 10 25.54 -27.31 17.37
C LEU A 10 24.71 -26.81 16.19
N VAL A 11 23.42 -27.13 16.18
CA VAL A 11 22.46 -26.49 15.25
C VAL A 11 22.12 -25.09 15.76
N ALA A 12 22.71 -24.08 15.15
CA ALA A 12 22.35 -22.67 15.39
C ALA A 12 21.01 -22.39 14.73
N ALA A 13 19.94 -22.32 15.53
CA ALA A 13 18.64 -21.84 15.08
C ALA A 13 18.74 -20.32 14.85
N ALA A 14 18.79 -19.89 13.59
CA ALA A 14 18.65 -18.48 13.24
C ALA A 14 17.21 -18.03 13.52
N PRO A 15 16.98 -16.90 14.24
CA PRO A 15 15.65 -16.35 14.40
C PRO A 15 15.13 -15.92 13.03
N ALA A 16 14.02 -16.52 12.58
CA ALA A 16 13.29 -16.03 11.42
C ALA A 16 12.76 -14.63 11.76
N ALA A 17 13.37 -13.60 11.17
CA ALA A 17 12.82 -12.26 11.19
C ALA A 17 11.50 -12.29 10.39
N PHE A 18 10.38 -12.39 11.10
CA PHE A 18 9.08 -12.16 10.51
C PHE A 18 9.06 -10.69 10.03
N ALA A 19 9.12 -10.51 8.71
CA ALA A 19 8.83 -9.22 8.11
C ALA A 19 7.38 -8.88 8.50
N GLN A 20 7.21 -7.93 9.41
CA GLN A 20 5.90 -7.46 9.81
C GLN A 20 5.23 -6.83 8.60
N ALA A 21 4.01 -7.31 8.29
CA ALA A 21 3.21 -6.73 7.23
C ALA A 21 3.02 -5.21 7.52
N PRO A 22 3.15 -4.35 6.51
CA PRO A 22 3.09 -2.89 6.70
C PRO A 22 1.78 -2.41 7.34
N ASP A 23 0.72 -3.19 7.29
CA ASP A 23 -0.59 -2.89 7.90
C ASP A 23 -0.65 -3.13 9.42
N ALA A 24 0.34 -3.78 10.02
CA ALA A 24 0.37 -4.03 11.47
C ALA A 24 0.44 -2.73 12.30
N SER A 25 0.96 -1.64 11.73
CA SER A 25 1.06 -0.32 12.37
C SER A 25 -0.13 0.60 12.08
N PHE A 26 -1.04 0.20 11.19
CA PHE A 26 -2.17 1.04 10.79
C PHE A 26 -3.29 1.02 11.83
N ASN A 27 -3.93 2.17 12.03
CA ASN A 27 -5.19 2.23 12.77
C ASN A 27 -6.34 1.62 11.94
N ASP A 28 -7.51 1.46 12.56
CA ASP A 28 -8.64 0.77 11.91
C ASP A 28 -9.16 1.50 10.66
N SER A 29 -9.15 2.83 10.66
CA SER A 29 -9.51 3.63 9.48
C SER A 29 -8.52 3.41 8.33
N GLN A 30 -7.21 3.42 8.62
CA GLN A 30 -6.17 3.16 7.61
C GLN A 30 -6.24 1.74 7.06
N LYS A 31 -6.54 0.75 7.91
CA LYS A 31 -6.75 -0.65 7.47
C LYS A 31 -7.98 -0.78 6.57
N LEU A 32 -9.08 -0.10 6.93
CA LEU A 32 -10.25 -0.04 6.08
C LEU A 32 -9.91 0.61 4.74
N GLY A 33 -9.22 1.75 4.77
CA GLY A 33 -8.79 2.47 3.58
C GLY A 33 -7.90 1.64 2.66
N LEU A 34 -6.93 0.91 3.22
CA LEU A 34 -6.08 -0.01 2.46
C LEU A 34 -6.91 -1.08 1.73
N ARG A 35 -7.89 -1.70 2.41
CA ARG A 35 -8.76 -2.70 1.80
C ARG A 35 -9.58 -2.12 0.65
N LEU A 36 -10.25 -1.00 0.88
CA LEU A 36 -11.07 -0.32 -0.13
C LEU A 36 -10.23 0.14 -1.32
N PHE A 37 -9.06 0.71 -1.06
CA PHE A 37 -8.11 1.11 -2.09
C PHE A 37 -7.67 -0.08 -2.94
N SER A 38 -7.26 -1.17 -2.32
CA SER A 38 -6.80 -2.38 -3.02
C SER A 38 -7.88 -2.99 -3.90
N GLN A 39 -9.13 -2.96 -3.44
CA GLN A 39 -10.26 -3.56 -4.16
C GLN A 39 -10.77 -2.69 -5.33
N SER A 40 -10.72 -1.37 -5.20
CA SER A 40 -11.42 -0.47 -6.13
C SER A 40 -10.52 0.52 -6.86
N CYS A 41 -9.40 0.92 -6.26
CA CYS A 41 -8.49 1.93 -6.81
C CYS A 41 -7.21 1.29 -7.36
N GLY A 42 -6.75 0.22 -6.72
CA GLY A 42 -5.46 -0.42 -7.01
C GLY A 42 -5.31 -0.86 -8.46
N VAL A 43 -6.39 -1.28 -9.12
CA VAL A 43 -6.37 -1.72 -10.53
C VAL A 43 -5.83 -0.63 -11.49
N CYS A 44 -6.04 0.65 -11.15
CA CYS A 44 -5.56 1.78 -11.95
C CYS A 44 -4.37 2.50 -11.34
N HIS A 45 -4.24 2.50 -10.00
CA HIS A 45 -3.31 3.34 -9.26
C HIS A 45 -2.13 2.61 -8.61
N THR A 46 -2.11 1.28 -8.66
CA THR A 46 -0.93 0.52 -8.22
C THR A 46 0.11 0.48 -9.33
N PRO A 47 1.42 0.64 -9.00
CA PRO A 47 2.48 0.49 -9.99
C PRO A 47 2.39 -0.87 -10.69
N VAL A 48 2.26 -0.87 -12.00
CA VAL A 48 2.28 -2.11 -12.79
C VAL A 48 3.73 -2.57 -13.00
N GLN A 49 3.98 -3.83 -12.69
CA GLN A 49 5.25 -4.47 -13.03
C GLN A 49 5.17 -4.93 -14.49
N GLN A 50 6.28 -4.78 -15.22
CA GLN A 50 6.47 -5.30 -16.58
C GLN A 50 5.70 -4.59 -17.71
N ARG A 51 6.31 -3.54 -18.29
CA ARG A 51 5.98 -2.98 -19.64
C ARG A 51 4.52 -2.56 -19.90
N ALA A 52 3.59 -2.83 -19.01
CA ALA A 52 2.23 -2.34 -19.15
C ALA A 52 2.18 -0.83 -18.85
N ARG A 53 1.40 -0.09 -19.63
CA ARG A 53 1.17 1.32 -19.33
C ARG A 53 0.24 1.43 -18.12
N GLN A 54 0.69 2.15 -17.11
CA GLN A 54 -0.17 2.45 -15.96
C GLN A 54 -1.33 3.36 -16.39
N TYR A 55 -2.54 3.02 -16.00
CA TYR A 55 -3.73 3.77 -16.39
C TYR A 55 -3.88 5.08 -15.63
N GLY A 56 -3.72 5.05 -14.31
CA GLY A 56 -3.78 6.20 -13.42
C GLY A 56 -2.40 6.54 -12.82
N PRO A 57 -2.21 7.72 -12.24
CA PRO A 57 -0.99 8.05 -11.52
C PRO A 57 -0.80 7.15 -10.30
N VAL A 58 0.45 6.91 -9.91
CA VAL A 58 0.75 6.32 -8.59
C VAL A 58 0.37 7.32 -7.52
N LEU A 59 -0.43 6.88 -6.55
CA LEU A 59 -0.91 7.75 -5.49
C LEU A 59 0.01 7.65 -4.26
N SER A 60 0.13 8.76 -3.54
CA SER A 60 0.91 8.89 -2.32
C SER A 60 0.32 9.97 -1.42
N ARG A 61 0.93 10.18 -0.25
CA ARG A 61 0.58 11.29 0.65
C ARG A 61 0.72 12.68 0.03
N GLU A 62 1.44 12.81 -1.08
CA GLU A 62 1.64 14.08 -1.80
C GLU A 62 0.65 14.26 -2.97
N THR A 63 -0.23 13.29 -3.20
CA THR A 63 -1.26 13.38 -4.23
C THR A 63 -2.09 14.65 -4.02
N LEU A 64 -2.27 15.43 -5.09
CA LEU A 64 -2.97 16.72 -5.07
C LEU A 64 -2.44 17.68 -3.99
N GLY A 65 -1.12 17.67 -3.76
CA GLY A 65 -0.47 18.50 -2.74
C GLY A 65 -0.77 18.07 -1.31
N GLY A 66 -1.34 16.88 -1.10
CA GLY A 66 -1.76 16.40 0.21
C GLY A 66 -3.08 17.00 0.71
N ASP A 67 -3.81 17.71 -0.14
CA ASP A 67 -5.11 18.30 0.19
C ASP A 67 -6.18 17.22 0.28
N GLU A 68 -6.60 16.93 1.52
CA GLU A 68 -7.56 15.86 1.81
C GLU A 68 -8.94 16.11 1.24
N GLU A 69 -9.40 17.37 1.26
CA GLU A 69 -10.72 17.73 0.76
C GLU A 69 -10.77 17.57 -0.75
N LEU A 70 -9.74 18.02 -1.44
CA LEU A 70 -9.60 17.86 -2.88
C LEU A 70 -9.51 16.37 -3.27
N ILE A 71 -8.78 15.56 -2.49
CA ILE A 71 -8.73 14.11 -2.72
C ILE A 71 -10.11 13.47 -2.53
N ARG A 72 -10.86 13.85 -1.50
CA ARG A 72 -12.25 13.39 -1.27
C ARG A 72 -13.16 13.76 -2.44
N GLU A 73 -13.05 14.98 -2.93
CA GLU A 73 -13.83 15.46 -4.07
C GLU A 73 -13.55 14.61 -5.32
N TYR A 74 -12.27 14.37 -5.64
CA TYR A 74 -11.87 13.55 -6.78
C TYR A 74 -12.36 12.10 -6.66
N ILE A 75 -12.27 11.50 -5.47
CA ILE A 75 -12.81 10.15 -5.24
C ILE A 75 -14.32 10.14 -5.41
N SER A 76 -15.02 11.13 -4.85
CA SER A 76 -16.48 11.19 -4.87
C SER A 76 -17.04 11.43 -6.27
N ASN A 77 -16.50 12.39 -6.98
CA ASN A 77 -17.06 12.87 -8.24
C ASN A 77 -16.39 12.26 -9.47
N GLY A 78 -15.17 11.77 -9.32
CA GLY A 78 -14.38 11.24 -10.43
C GLY A 78 -13.85 12.33 -11.37
N THR A 79 -13.36 11.88 -12.51
CA THR A 79 -12.87 12.70 -13.63
C THR A 79 -13.30 12.05 -14.95
N PRO A 80 -13.10 12.66 -16.11
CA PRO A 80 -13.40 12.01 -17.40
C PRO A 80 -12.73 10.64 -17.59
N ARG A 81 -11.68 10.33 -16.85
CA ARG A 81 -10.93 9.06 -16.94
C ARG A 81 -11.01 8.19 -15.67
N MET A 82 -11.61 8.68 -14.60
CA MET A 82 -11.74 7.98 -13.32
C MET A 82 -13.20 8.03 -12.88
N PRO A 83 -13.85 6.89 -12.58
CA PRO A 83 -15.22 6.88 -12.09
C PRO A 83 -15.31 7.60 -10.73
N GLY A 84 -16.47 8.22 -10.47
CA GLY A 84 -16.81 8.74 -9.14
C GLY A 84 -17.41 7.64 -8.27
N PHE A 85 -17.10 7.67 -6.98
CA PHE A 85 -17.45 6.60 -6.04
C PHE A 85 -18.48 7.01 -4.99
N ARG A 86 -19.06 8.22 -5.05
CA ARG A 86 -20.04 8.70 -4.06
C ARG A 86 -21.30 7.85 -3.91
N PHE A 87 -21.62 7.02 -4.91
CA PHE A 87 -22.75 6.09 -4.86
C PHE A 87 -22.34 4.65 -4.50
N ASN A 88 -21.03 4.41 -4.36
CA ASN A 88 -20.44 3.11 -4.03
C ASN A 88 -19.87 3.06 -2.62
N PHE A 89 -19.45 4.22 -2.11
CA PHE A 89 -18.83 4.36 -0.80
C PHE A 89 -19.53 5.43 0.03
N GLU A 90 -19.69 5.12 1.31
CA GLU A 90 -20.10 6.11 2.30
C GLU A 90 -18.98 7.15 2.53
N PRO A 91 -19.33 8.38 3.00
CA PRO A 91 -18.32 9.42 3.26
C PRO A 91 -17.18 8.98 4.18
N GLU A 92 -17.48 8.14 5.19
CA GLU A 92 -16.51 7.57 6.11
C GLU A 92 -15.54 6.61 5.42
N GLN A 93 -16.03 5.86 4.45
CA GLN A 93 -15.21 4.94 3.65
C GLN A 93 -14.27 5.71 2.72
N ILE A 94 -14.74 6.79 2.10
CA ILE A 94 -13.89 7.70 1.34
C ILE A 94 -12.84 8.32 2.27
N GLY A 95 -13.24 8.74 3.48
CA GLY A 95 -12.34 9.22 4.52
C GLY A 95 -11.26 8.21 4.89
N ALA A 96 -11.62 6.95 4.98
CA ALA A 96 -10.68 5.87 5.26
C ALA A 96 -9.64 5.70 4.15
N ILE A 97 -10.06 5.80 2.87
CA ILE A 97 -9.14 5.75 1.73
C ILE A 97 -8.14 6.91 1.80
N VAL A 98 -8.60 8.12 2.11
CA VAL A 98 -7.72 9.29 2.28
C VAL A 98 -6.74 9.06 3.43
N ALA A 99 -7.22 8.57 4.59
CA ALA A 99 -6.37 8.25 5.73
C ALA A 99 -5.29 7.22 5.40
N TYR A 100 -5.60 6.23 4.57
CA TYR A 100 -4.61 5.29 4.06
C TYR A 100 -3.60 5.97 3.12
N LEU A 101 -4.04 6.77 2.15
CA LEU A 101 -3.15 7.45 1.20
C LEU A 101 -2.11 8.33 1.90
N LYS A 102 -2.45 8.92 3.03
CA LYS A 102 -1.49 9.71 3.87
C LYS A 102 -0.34 8.87 4.42
N THR A 103 -0.50 7.56 4.49
CA THR A 103 0.57 6.65 4.93
C THR A 103 1.48 6.23 3.78
N VAL A 104 1.05 6.39 2.54
CA VAL A 104 1.79 5.95 1.36
C VAL A 104 2.93 6.93 1.04
N PRO A 105 4.19 6.51 1.07
CA PRO A 105 5.30 7.39 0.72
C PRO A 105 5.25 7.75 -0.77
N PRO A 106 5.81 8.90 -1.17
CA PRO A 106 6.00 9.24 -2.57
C PRO A 106 6.80 8.17 -3.30
N ALA A 107 6.47 7.92 -4.55
CA ALA A 107 7.29 7.05 -5.39
C ALA A 107 8.71 7.64 -5.50
N ALA A 108 9.71 6.77 -5.39
CA ALA A 108 11.09 7.19 -5.65
C ALA A 108 11.17 7.77 -7.07
N PRO A 109 11.95 8.85 -7.30
CA PRO A 109 12.18 9.36 -8.64
C PRO A 109 12.64 8.21 -9.54
N ALA A 110 11.99 8.04 -10.71
CA ALA A 110 12.45 7.06 -11.66
C ALA A 110 13.93 7.36 -11.96
N ALA A 111 14.80 6.38 -11.73
CA ALA A 111 16.21 6.53 -12.06
C ALA A 111 16.30 6.98 -13.53
N ALA A 112 16.84 8.17 -13.76
CA ALA A 112 17.08 8.69 -15.10
C ALA A 112 17.98 7.69 -15.82
N LYS A 113 17.46 7.11 -16.91
CA LYS A 113 18.25 6.29 -17.82
C LYS A 113 19.03 7.20 -18.75
#